data_c43f9ed6d65360c289b5aaf5496a2c06
#
_entry.id   c43f9ed6d65360c289b5aaf5496a2c06
#
_cell.length_a   1.000
_cell.length_b   1.000
_cell.length_c   1.000
_cell.angle_alpha   90.00
_cell.angle_beta   90.00
_cell.angle_gamma   90.00
#
_symmetry.space_group_name_H-M   'P 1'
#
loop_
_entity.id
_entity.type
_entity.pdbx_description
1 polymer ?
#
loop_
_entity_poly.entity_id
_entity_poly.type
_entity_poly.pdbx_seq_one_letter_code
_entity_poly.pdbx_strand_id
1 'polypeptide(L)'
;MKKLAKSLLVIALGLFMSVNVMADVQTGKTGPDYPTDYYMIVESKAGGIDIYSQPDLESTRLNDEQIPNGTALHIEGEVEDTENNRTWGYTEYHGMYGYAPLDECRPADSRKEAIDSELYIAGKDHVNYNADYDVKADAEGGSQKLYQGPGTKYGEVPGVRDIENGETLHITQDAEMVDGSHWGVTRVDGTEGWVDLEKTEEWKKEHPDTVEESADAVAETDGKTTAQAEEVNVTPTEAAKVTETPVPTETAK
;
A
#
# COMPACT_ATOMS: atom_id res chain seq x y z
N MET A 1 -20.68 -31.26 75.24
CA MET A 1 -21.67 -31.22 74.18
C MET A 1 -21.04 -30.37 73.05
N LYS A 2 -20.44 -31.03 72.05
CA LYS A 2 -19.73 -30.38 70.99
C LYS A 2 -20.62 -30.43 69.75
N LYS A 3 -21.06 -29.27 69.26
CA LYS A 3 -21.86 -29.18 68.01
C LYS A 3 -20.91 -29.15 66.84
N LEU A 4 -20.97 -30.16 65.95
CA LEU A 4 -20.31 -30.17 64.64
C LEU A 4 -21.06 -29.24 63.68
N ALA A 5 -20.40 -28.22 63.22
CA ALA A 5 -20.84 -27.43 62.06
C ALA A 5 -20.37 -28.14 60.79
N LYS A 6 -21.34 -28.58 59.98
CA LYS A 6 -21.08 -29.10 58.65
C LYS A 6 -20.89 -27.90 57.66
N SER A 7 -19.68 -27.73 57.21
CA SER A 7 -19.37 -26.76 56.17
C SER A 7 -19.76 -27.34 54.82
N LEU A 8 -20.71 -26.70 54.13
CA LEU A 8 -21.16 -27.07 52.80
C LEU A 8 -20.25 -26.36 51.80
N LEU A 9 -19.35 -27.11 51.15
CA LEU A 9 -18.49 -26.61 50.09
C LEU A 9 -19.29 -26.58 48.77
N VAL A 10 -19.76 -25.40 48.36
CA VAL A 10 -20.38 -25.20 47.07
C VAL A 10 -19.24 -24.96 46.07
N ILE A 11 -18.96 -25.97 45.25
CA ILE A 11 -18.06 -25.85 44.09
C ILE A 11 -18.88 -25.18 42.98
N ALA A 12 -18.71 -23.87 42.80
CA ALA A 12 -19.19 -23.18 41.65
C ALA A 12 -18.32 -23.56 40.44
N LEU A 13 -18.84 -24.47 39.63
CA LEU A 13 -18.23 -24.78 38.33
C LEU A 13 -18.45 -23.60 37.40
N GLY A 14 -17.48 -22.69 37.38
CA GLY A 14 -17.49 -21.56 36.43
C GLY A 14 -17.31 -22.08 35.00
N LEU A 15 -18.39 -22.11 34.27
CA LEU A 15 -18.39 -22.35 32.83
C LEU A 15 -17.70 -21.14 32.19
N PHE A 16 -16.39 -21.23 31.92
CA PHE A 16 -15.72 -20.29 31.04
C PHE A 16 -16.26 -20.53 29.62
N MET A 17 -17.33 -19.82 29.26
CA MET A 17 -17.63 -19.60 27.86
C MET A 17 -16.52 -18.67 27.32
N SER A 18 -15.54 -19.24 26.64
CA SER A 18 -14.70 -18.51 25.72
C SER A 18 -15.60 -17.92 24.65
N VAL A 19 -15.98 -16.67 24.82
CA VAL A 19 -16.52 -15.86 23.76
C VAL A 19 -15.37 -15.72 22.77
N ASN A 20 -15.36 -16.54 21.73
CA ASN A 20 -14.65 -16.20 20.52
C ASN A 20 -15.31 -14.93 20.01
N VAL A 21 -14.76 -13.78 20.38
CA VAL A 21 -14.94 -12.55 19.64
C VAL A 21 -14.25 -12.84 18.31
N MET A 22 -14.97 -13.46 17.38
CA MET A 22 -14.67 -13.26 15.99
C MET A 22 -14.81 -11.75 15.83
N ALA A 23 -13.68 -11.08 15.66
CA ALA A 23 -13.69 -9.73 15.12
C ALA A 23 -14.54 -9.87 13.86
N ASP A 24 -15.74 -9.34 13.93
CA ASP A 24 -16.59 -9.15 12.78
C ASP A 24 -15.71 -8.28 11.86
N VAL A 25 -15.11 -8.92 10.88
CA VAL A 25 -14.54 -8.21 9.74
C VAL A 25 -15.77 -7.59 9.13
N GLN A 26 -16.11 -6.41 9.64
CA GLN A 26 -17.09 -5.58 8.96
C GLN A 26 -16.54 -5.46 7.54
N THR A 27 -17.19 -6.10 6.61
CA THR A 27 -17.14 -5.80 5.20
C THR A 27 -17.83 -4.45 4.99
N GLY A 28 -17.38 -3.45 5.78
CA GLY A 28 -17.60 -2.05 5.56
C GLY A 28 -16.87 -1.72 4.26
N LYS A 29 -17.44 -0.86 3.49
CA LYS A 29 -16.93 -0.32 2.25
C LYS A 29 -15.42 -0.07 2.37
N THR A 30 -14.60 -1.02 1.89
CA THR A 30 -13.15 -0.90 1.91
C THR A 30 -12.75 0.02 0.77
N GLY A 31 -12.67 1.31 1.05
CA GLY A 31 -12.27 2.32 0.08
C GLY A 31 -12.95 3.67 0.33
N PRO A 32 -12.44 4.72 -0.29
CA PRO A 32 -12.95 6.08 -0.16
C PRO A 32 -14.35 6.24 -0.76
N ASP A 33 -15.05 7.31 -0.36
CA ASP A 33 -16.38 7.62 -0.86
C ASP A 33 -16.35 8.05 -2.32
N TYR A 34 -15.28 8.71 -2.75
CA TYR A 34 -15.04 9.11 -4.14
C TYR A 34 -13.54 9.13 -4.46
N PRO A 35 -13.16 8.80 -5.70
CA PRO A 35 -11.76 8.82 -6.13
C PRO A 35 -11.26 10.24 -6.30
N THR A 36 -9.98 10.43 -5.99
CA THR A 36 -9.22 11.67 -6.20
C THR A 36 -7.87 11.36 -6.82
N ASP A 37 -7.15 12.39 -7.25
CA ASP A 37 -5.80 12.29 -7.81
C ASP A 37 -5.06 13.61 -7.58
N TYR A 38 -4.53 13.80 -6.37
CA TYR A 38 -3.77 14.99 -6.01
C TYR A 38 -2.78 14.68 -4.87
N TYR A 39 -1.89 15.64 -4.59
CA TYR A 39 -0.87 15.49 -3.55
C TYR A 39 -1.14 16.42 -2.38
N MET A 40 -0.99 15.88 -1.17
CA MET A 40 -0.94 16.64 0.08
C MET A 40 0.46 16.54 0.67
N ILE A 41 0.92 17.60 1.32
CA ILE A 41 2.18 17.63 2.06
C ILE A 41 1.86 17.66 3.54
N VAL A 42 2.42 16.76 4.31
CA VAL A 42 2.25 16.69 5.76
C VAL A 42 2.76 17.99 6.41
N GLU A 43 1.92 18.65 7.19
CA GLU A 43 2.22 19.91 7.91
C GLU A 43 1.54 19.91 9.28
N SER A 44 1.86 18.93 10.11
CA SER A 44 1.30 18.77 11.44
C SER A 44 2.08 19.57 12.48
N LYS A 45 1.37 20.14 13.47
CA LYS A 45 1.98 20.77 14.64
C LYS A 45 2.70 19.77 15.54
N ALA A 46 2.35 18.49 15.45
CA ALA A 46 3.01 17.41 16.18
C ALA A 46 4.36 17.00 15.56
N GLY A 47 4.67 17.47 14.34
CA GLY A 47 5.89 17.11 13.61
C GLY A 47 5.71 16.00 12.61
N GLY A 48 4.56 15.33 12.62
CA GLY A 48 4.20 14.24 11.72
C GLY A 48 2.77 13.79 11.94
N ILE A 49 2.32 12.85 11.13
CA ILE A 49 0.98 12.22 11.24
C ILE A 49 1.09 10.70 11.23
N ASP A 50 0.01 10.05 11.60
CA ASP A 50 -0.17 8.61 11.44
C ASP A 50 -1.17 8.33 10.32
N ILE A 51 -1.12 7.11 9.72
CA ILE A 51 -2.19 6.58 8.88
C ILE A 51 -2.95 5.49 9.64
N TYR A 52 -4.22 5.37 9.34
CA TYR A 52 -5.17 4.57 10.09
C TYR A 52 -5.89 3.56 9.20
N SER A 53 -6.29 2.43 9.78
CA SER A 53 -7.02 1.37 9.06
C SER A 53 -8.45 1.78 8.66
N GLN A 54 -9.01 2.79 9.35
CA GLN A 54 -10.33 3.38 9.09
C GLN A 54 -10.22 4.90 9.25
N PRO A 55 -11.13 5.70 8.68
CA PRO A 55 -11.15 7.15 8.84
C PRO A 55 -11.62 7.57 10.25
N ASP A 56 -10.86 7.16 11.25
CA ASP A 56 -11.14 7.34 12.67
C ASP A 56 -9.83 7.26 13.47
N LEU A 57 -9.57 8.25 14.34
CA LEU A 57 -8.38 8.31 15.20
C LEU A 57 -8.32 7.19 16.25
N GLU A 58 -9.46 6.57 16.58
CA GLU A 58 -9.52 5.44 17.51
C GLU A 58 -9.26 4.10 16.81
N SER A 59 -9.18 4.09 15.47
CA SER A 59 -8.90 2.89 14.69
C SER A 59 -7.42 2.49 14.78
N THR A 60 -7.06 1.35 14.22
CA THR A 60 -5.69 0.84 14.26
C THR A 60 -4.76 1.76 13.45
N ARG A 61 -3.72 2.28 14.11
CA ARG A 61 -2.59 2.94 13.45
C ARG A 61 -1.79 1.89 12.67
N LEU A 62 -1.45 2.18 11.42
CA LEU A 62 -0.77 1.25 10.52
C LEU A 62 0.75 1.44 10.49
N ASN A 63 1.23 2.67 10.64
CA ASN A 63 2.66 2.99 10.65
C ASN A 63 3.26 2.88 12.07
N ASP A 64 4.48 2.38 12.15
CA ASP A 64 5.22 2.29 13.41
C ASP A 64 5.80 3.64 13.84
N GLU A 65 6.31 4.42 12.87
CA GLU A 65 6.83 5.77 13.06
C GLU A 65 5.94 6.78 12.34
N GLN A 66 5.81 7.99 12.89
CA GLN A 66 5.03 9.04 12.27
C GLN A 66 5.60 9.45 10.91
N ILE A 67 4.71 9.66 9.96
CA ILE A 67 5.05 10.26 8.66
C ILE A 67 5.48 11.71 8.91
N PRO A 68 6.73 12.10 8.64
CA PRO A 68 7.24 13.41 9.04
C PRO A 68 6.67 14.55 8.19
N ASN A 69 6.71 15.76 8.75
CA ASN A 69 6.37 16.96 7.99
C ASN A 69 7.23 17.11 6.74
N GLY A 70 6.61 17.51 5.64
CA GLY A 70 7.23 17.64 4.33
C GLY A 70 7.06 16.40 3.44
N THR A 71 6.68 15.25 3.99
CA THR A 71 6.35 14.06 3.19
C THR A 71 5.13 14.35 2.32
N ALA A 72 5.22 13.98 1.05
CA ALA A 72 4.07 14.05 0.14
C ALA A 72 3.27 12.74 0.20
N LEU A 73 1.96 12.88 0.25
CA LEU A 73 0.99 11.79 0.16
C LEU A 73 0.21 11.95 -1.15
N HIS A 74 0.12 10.89 -1.93
CA HIS A 74 -0.80 10.83 -3.08
C HIS A 74 -2.18 10.44 -2.56
N ILE A 75 -3.15 11.32 -2.69
CA ILE A 75 -4.51 11.10 -2.21
C ILE A 75 -5.35 10.51 -3.35
N GLU A 76 -5.64 9.22 -3.24
CA GLU A 76 -6.39 8.45 -4.23
C GLU A 76 -7.90 8.47 -3.99
N GLY A 77 -8.32 8.99 -2.84
CA GLY A 77 -9.72 9.15 -2.51
C GLY A 77 -9.93 9.83 -1.16
N GLU A 78 -11.16 10.27 -0.91
CA GLU A 78 -11.53 10.96 0.32
C GLU A 78 -12.73 10.35 1.00
N VAL A 79 -12.80 10.54 2.32
CA VAL A 79 -13.95 10.27 3.17
C VAL A 79 -14.23 11.50 4.03
N GLU A 80 -15.47 11.96 4.03
CA GLU A 80 -15.92 13.04 4.91
C GLU A 80 -16.45 12.46 6.22
N ASP A 81 -15.79 12.78 7.32
CA ASP A 81 -16.29 12.56 8.67
C ASP A 81 -17.06 13.80 9.14
N THR A 82 -18.35 13.82 8.88
CA THR A 82 -19.22 14.95 9.22
C THR A 82 -19.46 15.07 10.72
N GLU A 83 -19.27 14.02 11.51
CA GLU A 83 -19.46 14.03 12.96
C GLU A 83 -18.31 14.78 13.65
N ASN A 84 -17.10 14.59 13.18
CA ASN A 84 -15.89 15.22 13.72
C ASN A 84 -15.42 16.42 12.88
N ASN A 85 -16.16 16.76 11.79
CA ASN A 85 -15.80 17.83 10.84
C ASN A 85 -14.37 17.69 10.32
N ARG A 86 -14.02 16.48 9.89
CA ARG A 86 -12.69 16.11 9.37
C ARG A 86 -12.81 15.46 8.00
N THR A 87 -11.84 15.69 7.15
CA THR A 87 -11.67 14.95 5.90
C THR A 87 -10.47 14.02 6.02
N TRP A 88 -10.65 12.80 5.56
CA TRP A 88 -9.63 11.76 5.52
C TRP A 88 -9.22 11.50 4.08
N GLY A 89 -7.93 11.42 3.82
CA GLY A 89 -7.37 11.02 2.54
C GLY A 89 -6.99 9.56 2.56
N TYR A 90 -7.48 8.80 1.57
CA TYR A 90 -7.02 7.44 1.34
C TYR A 90 -5.72 7.50 0.55
N THR A 91 -4.67 6.90 1.08
CA THR A 91 -3.30 6.99 0.55
C THR A 91 -2.52 5.70 0.82
N GLU A 92 -1.43 5.54 0.08
CA GLU A 92 -0.42 4.51 0.34
C GLU A 92 0.82 5.16 1.00
N TYR A 93 1.37 4.47 2.00
CA TYR A 93 2.64 4.81 2.61
C TYR A 93 3.41 3.53 2.98
N HIS A 94 4.61 3.34 2.43
CA HIS A 94 5.45 2.15 2.62
C HIS A 94 4.72 0.82 2.36
N GLY A 95 3.96 0.74 1.28
CA GLY A 95 3.18 -0.45 0.92
C GLY A 95 1.90 -0.66 1.74
N MET A 96 1.61 0.23 2.70
CA MET A 96 0.42 0.17 3.52
C MET A 96 -0.61 1.18 3.04
N TYR A 97 -1.80 0.71 2.70
CA TYR A 97 -2.94 1.56 2.35
C TYR A 97 -3.75 1.90 3.59
N GLY A 98 -4.07 3.18 3.77
CA GLY A 98 -4.82 3.64 4.92
C GLY A 98 -5.34 5.07 4.77
N TYR A 99 -5.83 5.61 5.86
CA TYR A 99 -6.46 6.93 5.93
C TYR A 99 -5.58 7.93 6.69
N ALA A 100 -5.25 9.03 6.05
CA ALA A 100 -4.51 10.16 6.64
C ALA A 100 -5.46 11.31 7.00
N PRO A 101 -5.28 11.99 8.15
CA PRO A 101 -6.06 13.16 8.52
C PRO A 101 -5.63 14.39 7.71
N LEU A 102 -6.44 14.82 6.73
CA LEU A 102 -6.09 15.90 5.81
C LEU A 102 -6.06 17.29 6.45
N ASP A 103 -6.67 17.47 7.61
CA ASP A 103 -6.58 18.71 8.41
C ASP A 103 -5.18 18.93 9.02
N GLU A 104 -4.31 17.93 8.96
CA GLU A 104 -2.90 18.01 9.36
C GLU A 104 -1.95 18.02 8.13
N CYS A 105 -2.48 18.32 6.96
CA CYS A 105 -1.75 18.40 5.72
C CYS A 105 -2.10 19.72 5.00
N ARG A 106 -1.25 20.13 4.07
CA ARG A 106 -1.55 21.18 3.12
C ARG A 106 -1.55 20.66 1.68
N PRO A 107 -2.36 21.20 0.77
CA PRO A 107 -2.26 20.85 -0.64
C PRO A 107 -0.88 21.17 -1.21
N ALA A 108 -0.38 20.30 -2.09
CA ALA A 108 0.73 20.63 -2.97
C ALA A 108 0.19 21.29 -4.23
N ASP A 109 0.81 22.39 -4.67
CA ASP A 109 0.41 23.09 -5.90
C ASP A 109 0.68 22.26 -7.17
N SER A 110 1.60 21.31 -7.08
CA SER A 110 1.98 20.43 -8.18
C SER A 110 2.71 19.19 -7.70
N ARG A 111 2.79 18.15 -8.55
CA ARG A 111 3.68 16.99 -8.31
C ARG A 111 5.12 17.42 -8.09
N LYS A 112 5.60 18.43 -8.82
CA LYS A 112 6.96 18.95 -8.63
C LYS A 112 7.17 19.51 -7.22
N GLU A 113 6.23 20.25 -6.68
CA GLU A 113 6.32 20.75 -5.30
C GLU A 113 6.35 19.61 -4.29
N ALA A 114 5.54 18.57 -4.51
CA ALA A 114 5.55 17.38 -3.67
C ALA A 114 6.93 16.70 -3.66
N ILE A 115 7.52 16.49 -4.84
CA ILE A 115 8.87 15.93 -5.00
C ILE A 115 9.92 16.84 -4.32
N ASP A 116 9.88 18.14 -4.60
CA ASP A 116 10.84 19.10 -4.04
C ASP A 116 10.76 19.13 -2.49
N SER A 117 9.57 18.98 -1.93
CA SER A 117 9.36 18.91 -0.48
C SER A 117 10.03 17.68 0.13
N GLU A 118 9.86 16.53 -0.48
CA GLU A 118 10.48 15.29 0.01
C GLU A 118 12.01 15.30 -0.13
N LEU A 119 12.52 15.77 -1.25
CA LEU A 119 13.97 15.93 -1.44
C LEU A 119 14.56 16.93 -0.43
N TYR A 120 13.79 17.98 -0.08
CA TYR A 120 14.21 18.94 0.93
C TYR A 120 14.28 18.32 2.33
N ILE A 121 13.31 17.51 2.74
CA ILE A 121 13.34 16.86 4.06
C ILE A 121 14.34 15.71 4.12
N ALA A 122 14.60 14.99 3.01
CA ALA A 122 15.70 14.03 2.93
C ALA A 122 17.03 14.70 3.27
N GLY A 123 17.21 15.93 2.83
CA GLY A 123 18.37 16.75 3.17
C GLY A 123 19.50 16.65 2.16
N LYS A 124 20.31 17.68 2.15
CA LYS A 124 21.41 17.85 1.16
C LYS A 124 22.50 16.78 1.25
N ASP A 125 22.60 16.08 2.37
CA ASP A 125 23.62 15.04 2.57
C ASP A 125 23.09 13.67 2.07
N HIS A 126 21.80 13.58 1.75
CA HIS A 126 21.11 12.40 1.23
C HIS A 126 20.66 12.58 -0.23
N VAL A 127 20.85 13.76 -0.82
CA VAL A 127 20.50 14.03 -2.23
C VAL A 127 21.73 14.47 -2.99
N ASN A 128 22.18 13.67 -3.95
CA ASN A 128 23.30 13.96 -4.82
C ASN A 128 22.80 14.43 -6.20
N TYR A 129 22.78 15.74 -6.43
CA TYR A 129 22.33 16.34 -7.69
C TYR A 129 23.35 16.22 -8.84
N ASN A 130 24.54 15.67 -8.58
CA ASN A 130 25.63 15.54 -9.56
C ASN A 130 26.15 14.10 -9.57
N ALA A 131 25.27 13.14 -9.48
CA ALA A 131 25.62 11.75 -9.67
C ALA A 131 26.12 11.53 -11.11
N ASP A 132 27.11 10.66 -11.28
CA ASP A 132 27.72 10.33 -12.58
C ASP A 132 28.25 8.88 -12.49
N TYR A 133 27.32 7.91 -12.51
CA TYR A 133 27.67 6.49 -12.44
C TYR A 133 26.64 5.62 -13.17
N ASP A 134 27.06 4.42 -13.52
CA ASP A 134 26.19 3.44 -14.18
C ASP A 134 25.79 2.33 -13.21
N VAL A 135 24.53 1.88 -13.33
CA VAL A 135 23.99 0.70 -12.64
C VAL A 135 23.28 -0.21 -13.64
N LYS A 136 23.09 -1.47 -13.29
CA LYS A 136 22.31 -2.42 -14.08
C LYS A 136 21.00 -2.76 -13.40
N ALA A 137 19.91 -2.66 -14.15
CA ALA A 137 18.59 -3.07 -13.68
C ALA A 137 18.58 -4.57 -13.33
N ASP A 138 18.00 -4.89 -12.17
CA ASP A 138 17.85 -6.26 -11.67
C ASP A 138 16.64 -6.37 -10.74
N ALA A 139 15.45 -6.19 -11.29
CA ALA A 139 14.18 -6.31 -10.57
C ALA A 139 13.72 -7.79 -10.51
N GLU A 140 13.12 -8.21 -9.41
CA GLU A 140 12.61 -9.58 -9.24
C GLU A 140 11.60 -9.98 -10.32
N GLY A 141 10.78 -9.03 -10.79
CA GLY A 141 9.81 -9.23 -11.86
C GLY A 141 10.40 -9.29 -13.28
N GLY A 142 11.73 -9.17 -13.44
CA GLY A 142 12.41 -9.17 -14.74
C GLY A 142 12.50 -7.78 -15.38
N SER A 143 11.78 -6.80 -14.88
CA SER A 143 11.84 -5.40 -15.33
C SER A 143 11.42 -4.44 -14.24
N GLN A 144 11.78 -3.15 -14.37
CA GLN A 144 11.28 -2.07 -13.53
C GLN A 144 10.73 -0.92 -14.38
N LYS A 145 9.99 -0.04 -13.74
CA LYS A 145 9.36 1.12 -14.38
C LYS A 145 10.19 2.38 -14.22
N LEU A 146 9.97 3.34 -15.11
CA LEU A 146 10.42 4.72 -14.96
C LEU A 146 9.30 5.53 -14.29
N TYR A 147 9.59 6.23 -13.20
CA TYR A 147 8.62 7.00 -12.44
C TYR A 147 8.79 8.51 -12.61
N GLN A 148 7.73 9.26 -12.33
CA GLN A 148 7.73 10.71 -12.45
C GLN A 148 8.34 11.43 -11.23
N GLY A 149 8.69 10.68 -10.18
CA GLY A 149 9.31 11.16 -8.96
C GLY A 149 9.94 10.01 -8.16
N PRO A 150 10.64 10.29 -7.06
CA PRO A 150 11.28 9.29 -6.21
C PRO A 150 10.25 8.56 -5.35
N GLY A 151 9.58 7.56 -5.94
CA GLY A 151 8.54 6.77 -5.30
C GLY A 151 7.47 6.33 -6.27
N THR A 152 6.89 5.16 -6.06
CA THR A 152 5.79 4.61 -6.88
C THR A 152 4.54 5.50 -6.85
N LYS A 153 4.30 6.21 -5.75
CA LYS A 153 3.21 7.16 -5.57
C LYS A 153 3.17 8.30 -6.60
N TYR A 154 4.31 8.63 -7.22
CA TYR A 154 4.38 9.66 -8.27
C TYR A 154 3.92 9.17 -9.65
N GLY A 155 3.62 7.87 -9.75
CA GLY A 155 3.14 7.24 -10.97
C GLY A 155 4.22 7.01 -12.01
N GLU A 156 3.95 6.10 -12.93
CA GLU A 156 4.86 5.78 -14.02
C GLU A 156 4.96 6.93 -15.03
N VAL A 157 6.09 7.05 -15.73
CA VAL A 157 6.23 7.99 -16.84
C VAL A 157 5.44 7.46 -18.04
N PRO A 158 4.42 8.18 -18.52
CA PRO A 158 3.55 7.67 -19.57
C PRO A 158 4.30 7.42 -20.89
N GLY A 159 4.02 6.28 -21.52
CA GLY A 159 4.53 5.96 -22.87
C GLY A 159 5.99 5.55 -22.91
N VAL A 160 6.65 5.39 -21.78
CA VAL A 160 8.00 4.80 -21.69
C VAL A 160 7.84 3.29 -21.47
N ARG A 161 8.68 2.50 -22.15
CA ARG A 161 8.73 1.05 -21.98
C ARG A 161 9.30 0.67 -20.60
N ASP A 162 9.09 -0.55 -20.21
CA ASP A 162 9.75 -1.13 -19.06
C ASP A 162 11.27 -1.23 -19.30
N ILE A 163 12.02 -1.14 -18.23
CA ILE A 163 13.48 -1.29 -18.19
C ILE A 163 13.76 -2.75 -17.87
N GLU A 164 14.29 -3.49 -18.85
CA GLU A 164 14.56 -4.92 -18.70
C GLU A 164 15.81 -5.18 -17.82
N ASN A 165 15.82 -6.29 -17.10
CA ASN A 165 16.99 -6.69 -16.32
C ASN A 165 18.24 -6.81 -17.19
N GLY A 166 19.37 -6.34 -16.67
CA GLY A 166 20.66 -6.27 -17.36
C GLY A 166 20.86 -5.02 -18.19
N GLU A 167 19.85 -4.15 -18.38
CA GLU A 167 20.03 -2.85 -19.00
C GLU A 167 20.91 -1.95 -18.11
N THR A 168 21.83 -1.24 -18.75
CA THR A 168 22.68 -0.25 -18.05
C THR A 168 21.97 1.08 -18.02
N LEU A 169 21.83 1.65 -16.83
CA LEU A 169 21.23 2.95 -16.56
C LEU A 169 22.30 3.91 -16.09
N HIS A 170 22.41 5.07 -16.72
CA HIS A 170 23.28 6.15 -16.30
C HIS A 170 22.55 7.05 -15.29
N ILE A 171 23.02 7.10 -14.05
CA ILE A 171 22.39 7.86 -12.97
C ILE A 171 23.02 9.25 -12.90
N THR A 172 22.17 10.28 -13.00
CA THR A 172 22.57 11.70 -13.04
C THR A 172 22.20 12.46 -11.76
N GLN A 173 21.32 11.90 -10.95
CA GLN A 173 20.97 12.33 -9.60
C GLN A 173 20.57 11.09 -8.80
N ASP A 174 20.89 11.06 -7.51
CA ASP A 174 20.34 10.04 -6.61
C ASP A 174 19.88 10.66 -5.28
N ALA A 175 19.00 9.95 -4.59
CA ALA A 175 18.44 10.36 -3.31
C ALA A 175 18.12 9.15 -2.44
N GLU A 176 18.57 9.22 -1.18
CA GLU A 176 18.05 8.41 -0.08
C GLU A 176 16.89 9.17 0.56
N MET A 177 15.68 8.65 0.43
CA MET A 177 14.48 9.29 0.93
C MET A 177 14.35 9.10 2.44
N VAL A 178 13.48 9.89 3.09
CA VAL A 178 13.27 9.81 4.56
C VAL A 178 12.77 8.44 5.00
N ASP A 179 12.08 7.73 4.12
CA ASP A 179 11.62 6.36 4.34
C ASP A 179 12.71 5.30 4.13
N GLY A 180 13.92 5.72 3.85
CA GLY A 180 15.07 4.84 3.59
C GLY A 180 15.09 4.27 2.17
N SER A 181 14.13 4.54 1.31
CA SER A 181 14.16 4.10 -0.09
C SER A 181 15.17 4.89 -0.92
N HIS A 182 15.76 4.23 -1.92
CA HIS A 182 16.82 4.81 -2.75
C HIS A 182 16.38 4.94 -4.20
N TRP A 183 16.46 6.17 -4.72
CA TRP A 183 15.96 6.50 -6.05
C TRP A 183 17.02 7.21 -6.88
N GLY A 184 17.09 6.92 -8.19
CA GLY A 184 18.02 7.54 -9.12
C GLY A 184 17.32 8.15 -10.33
N VAL A 185 17.82 9.28 -10.81
CA VAL A 185 17.37 9.89 -12.07
C VAL A 185 18.18 9.34 -13.22
N THR A 186 17.48 8.86 -14.24
CA THR A 186 18.06 8.32 -15.46
C THR A 186 17.23 8.70 -16.69
N ARG A 187 17.67 8.28 -17.89
CA ARG A 187 16.94 8.46 -19.15
C ARG A 187 16.72 7.14 -19.86
N VAL A 188 15.48 6.88 -20.19
CA VAL A 188 15.05 5.73 -21.00
C VAL A 188 14.42 6.26 -22.29
N ASP A 189 14.96 5.86 -23.45
CA ASP A 189 14.52 6.31 -24.77
C ASP A 189 14.42 7.85 -24.90
N GLY A 190 15.33 8.57 -24.21
CA GLY A 190 15.40 10.03 -24.21
C GLY A 190 14.47 10.72 -23.21
N THR A 191 13.63 9.98 -22.50
CA THR A 191 12.73 10.49 -21.47
C THR A 191 13.38 10.34 -20.09
N GLU A 192 13.43 11.42 -19.32
CA GLU A 192 13.97 11.45 -17.97
C GLU A 192 12.93 11.04 -16.94
N GLY A 193 13.40 10.34 -15.92
CA GLY A 193 12.56 9.93 -14.79
C GLY A 193 13.37 9.22 -13.70
N TRP A 194 12.67 8.74 -12.70
CA TRP A 194 13.23 8.10 -11.53
C TRP A 194 13.12 6.58 -11.61
N VAL A 195 14.15 5.90 -11.15
CA VAL A 195 14.20 4.44 -11.02
C VAL A 195 14.51 4.07 -9.58
N ASP A 196 14.02 2.94 -9.16
CA ASP A 196 14.31 2.34 -7.86
C ASP A 196 15.71 1.72 -7.91
N LEU A 197 16.66 2.29 -7.17
CA LEU A 197 18.05 1.82 -7.13
C LEU A 197 18.20 0.50 -6.38
N GLU A 198 17.26 0.16 -5.49
CA GLU A 198 17.26 -1.13 -4.78
C GLU A 198 17.02 -2.29 -5.75
N LYS A 199 16.44 -2.02 -6.93
CA LYS A 199 16.27 -2.95 -8.04
C LYS A 199 17.42 -2.90 -9.04
N THR A 200 18.67 -2.87 -8.54
CA THR A 200 19.88 -2.90 -9.36
C THR A 200 20.86 -3.97 -8.88
N GLU A 201 21.73 -4.43 -9.78
CA GLU A 201 22.77 -5.40 -9.42
C GLU A 201 23.76 -4.83 -8.39
N GLU A 202 24.07 -3.54 -8.51
CA GLU A 202 25.03 -2.85 -7.65
C GLU A 202 24.48 -2.80 -6.21
N TRP A 203 23.22 -2.39 -6.03
CA TRP A 203 22.57 -2.35 -4.73
C TRP A 203 22.56 -3.72 -4.05
N LYS A 204 22.13 -4.76 -4.77
CA LYS A 204 22.07 -6.12 -4.23
C LYS A 204 23.44 -6.69 -3.83
N LYS A 205 24.51 -6.27 -4.50
CA LYS A 205 25.88 -6.66 -4.13
C LYS A 205 26.35 -5.98 -2.84
N GLU A 206 25.93 -4.74 -2.61
CA GLU A 206 26.27 -3.96 -1.42
C GLU A 206 25.40 -4.32 -0.21
N HIS A 207 24.15 -4.79 -0.47
CA HIS A 207 23.17 -5.13 0.55
C HIS A 207 22.66 -6.59 0.41
N PRO A 208 23.53 -7.59 0.57
CA PRO A 208 23.17 -9.00 0.33
C PRO A 208 22.07 -9.52 1.27
N ASP A 209 21.97 -8.97 2.47
CA ASP A 209 21.01 -9.43 3.49
C ASP A 209 19.55 -9.02 3.17
N THR A 210 19.34 -7.99 2.35
CA THR A 210 17.99 -7.55 1.93
C THR A 210 17.37 -8.48 0.89
N VAL A 211 18.18 -9.25 0.18
CA VAL A 211 17.75 -10.18 -0.87
C VAL A 211 17.19 -11.50 -0.28
N GLU A 212 17.66 -11.91 0.90
CA GLU A 212 17.22 -13.16 1.53
C GLU A 212 15.83 -13.04 2.17
N GLU A 213 15.45 -11.86 2.66
CA GLU A 213 14.16 -11.63 3.33
C GLU A 213 12.97 -11.68 2.34
N SER A 214 13.16 -11.24 1.10
CA SER A 214 12.13 -11.31 0.05
C SER A 214 11.92 -12.73 -0.50
N ALA A 215 12.93 -13.59 -0.45
CA ALA A 215 12.84 -14.97 -0.91
C ALA A 215 12.09 -15.89 0.06
N ASP A 216 12.15 -15.63 1.37
CA ASP A 216 11.46 -16.41 2.39
C ASP A 216 9.95 -16.13 2.46
N ALA A 217 9.51 -14.92 2.08
CA ALA A 217 8.09 -14.56 2.07
C ALA A 217 7.28 -15.27 0.97
N VAL A 218 7.92 -15.79 -0.07
CA VAL A 218 7.27 -16.52 -1.18
C VAL A 218 7.22 -18.05 -0.93
N ALA A 219 8.01 -18.59 0.00
CA ALA A 219 8.16 -20.04 0.20
C ALA A 219 7.10 -20.69 1.12
N GLU A 220 6.25 -19.93 1.83
CA GLU A 220 5.29 -20.51 2.79
C GLU A 220 3.88 -20.78 2.26
N THR A 221 3.61 -20.65 0.96
CA THR A 221 2.27 -20.94 0.40
C THR A 221 2.14 -22.22 -0.43
N ASP A 222 3.15 -23.09 -0.48
CA ASP A 222 3.03 -24.38 -1.17
C ASP A 222 3.34 -25.56 -0.24
N GLY A 223 2.30 -26.06 0.43
CA GLY A 223 2.47 -27.22 1.26
C GLY A 223 1.22 -27.84 1.86
N LYS A 224 0.52 -28.65 1.04
CA LYS A 224 -0.27 -29.78 1.48
C LYS A 224 -1.78 -29.69 1.51
N THR A 225 -2.39 -30.02 0.41
CA THR A 225 -3.70 -30.69 0.43
C THR A 225 -3.66 -31.92 -0.46
N THR A 226 -3.52 -33.07 0.19
CA THR A 226 -3.81 -34.37 -0.41
C THR A 226 -5.35 -34.51 -0.39
N ALA A 227 -5.99 -34.36 -1.51
CA ALA A 227 -7.41 -34.65 -1.68
C ALA A 227 -7.58 -36.03 -2.33
N GLN A 228 -8.25 -36.92 -1.60
CA GLN A 228 -8.82 -38.14 -2.13
C GLN A 228 -9.95 -37.79 -3.11
N ALA A 229 -9.89 -38.44 -4.27
CA ALA A 229 -10.95 -38.41 -5.26
C ALA A 229 -12.13 -39.28 -4.76
N GLU A 230 -13.33 -38.71 -4.71
CA GLU A 230 -14.57 -39.48 -4.80
C GLU A 230 -15.30 -39.08 -6.09
N GLU A 231 -15.49 -40.05 -6.91
CA GLU A 231 -16.14 -40.04 -8.22
C GLU A 231 -17.68 -40.01 -7.98
N VAL A 232 -18.35 -38.91 -8.36
CA VAL A 232 -19.82 -38.88 -8.44
C VAL A 232 -20.23 -38.58 -9.88
N ASN A 233 -20.70 -39.64 -10.51
CA ASN A 233 -21.33 -39.69 -11.81
C ASN A 233 -22.70 -38.99 -11.76
N VAL A 234 -22.94 -37.94 -12.55
CA VAL A 234 -24.29 -37.39 -12.81
C VAL A 234 -24.45 -37.06 -14.29
N THR A 235 -25.41 -37.73 -14.88
CA THR A 235 -25.92 -37.69 -16.24
C THR A 235 -26.46 -36.35 -16.64
N PRO A 236 -26.36 -35.88 -17.91
CA PRO A 236 -26.89 -34.59 -18.36
C PRO A 236 -28.38 -34.63 -18.67
N THR A 237 -29.12 -33.65 -18.19
CA THR A 237 -30.51 -33.42 -18.57
C THR A 237 -30.64 -32.12 -19.38
N GLU A 238 -31.04 -32.29 -20.56
CA GLU A 238 -31.82 -31.60 -21.58
C GLU A 238 -32.19 -30.11 -21.42
N ALA A 239 -31.99 -29.42 -22.55
CA ALA A 239 -32.22 -28.02 -22.87
C ALA A 239 -33.67 -27.55 -22.66
N ALA A 240 -33.82 -26.34 -22.12
CA ALA A 240 -35.04 -25.54 -22.25
C ALA A 240 -34.75 -24.25 -23.03
N LYS A 241 -35.44 -24.16 -24.15
CA LYS A 241 -35.50 -23.08 -25.13
C LYS A 241 -36.27 -21.90 -24.55
N VAL A 242 -35.63 -20.70 -24.48
CA VAL A 242 -36.30 -19.46 -24.14
C VAL A 242 -36.47 -18.59 -25.38
N THR A 243 -37.74 -18.23 -25.60
CA THR A 243 -38.30 -17.48 -26.72
C THR A 243 -38.00 -15.99 -26.57
N GLU A 244 -37.56 -15.37 -27.65
CA GLU A 244 -37.39 -13.92 -27.78
C GLU A 244 -38.75 -13.23 -27.85
N THR A 245 -38.86 -12.08 -27.16
CA THR A 245 -39.99 -11.15 -27.30
C THR A 245 -39.43 -9.78 -27.77
N PRO A 246 -40.04 -9.15 -28.81
CA PRO A 246 -39.47 -7.97 -29.45
C PRO A 246 -39.81 -6.67 -28.70
N VAL A 247 -38.84 -5.73 -28.80
CA VAL A 247 -38.91 -4.35 -28.29
C VAL A 247 -39.79 -3.51 -29.22
N PRO A 248 -40.70 -2.66 -28.71
CA PRO A 248 -41.40 -1.67 -29.55
C PRO A 248 -40.57 -0.40 -29.72
N THR A 249 -40.39 0.00 -30.96
CA THR A 249 -39.86 1.29 -31.43
C THR A 249 -40.93 2.36 -31.22
N GLU A 250 -40.64 3.44 -30.50
CA GLU A 250 -41.45 4.63 -30.46
C GLU A 250 -40.77 5.79 -31.15
N THR A 251 -41.49 6.32 -32.15
CA THR A 251 -41.08 7.33 -33.10
C THR A 251 -41.41 8.73 -32.58
N ALA A 252 -40.54 9.67 -32.91
CA ALA A 252 -40.58 11.11 -32.66
C ALA A 252 -41.90 11.84 -32.95
N LYS A 253 -42.13 12.90 -32.16
CA LYS A 253 -42.70 14.15 -32.61
C LYS A 253 -42.15 15.32 -31.85
#